data_b1db02b9178aec7fd0ead9f402e234ac
#
_entry.id   b1db02b9178aec7fd0ead9f402e234ac
#
_cell.length_a   1.000
_cell.length_b   1.000
_cell.length_c   1.000
_cell.angle_alpha   90.00
_cell.angle_beta   90.00
_cell.angle_gamma   90.00
#
_symmetry.space_group_name_H-M   'P 1'
#
loop_
_entity.id
_entity.type
_entity.pdbx_description
1 polymer ?
#
loop_
_entity_poly.entity_id
_entity_poly.type
_entity_poly.pdbx_seq_one_letter_code
_entity_poly.pdbx_strand_id
1 'polypeptide(L)'
;MSNDEFPTDQPAVVTCGLPYANGDLHVGHLRTYVDGDALSRSLRRIGQQTAFVSGSDMHGTPVAVNAAEEGVEPREFALDFHETYAETFPQFNIEFDNYGHTDDETNVELTQEFVRSWVENDHVHEKEIEVAWDTEEDQPLPDRYVEGTCPYCGEQARGDE
;
A
#
# COMPACT_ATOMS: atom_id res chain seq x y z
N MET A 1 -8.34 -23.77 -18.87
CA MET A 1 -8.73 -22.40 -18.51
C MET A 1 -10.00 -22.15 -19.27
N SER A 2 -11.13 -21.99 -18.57
CA SER A 2 -12.39 -21.60 -19.20
C SER A 2 -12.17 -20.19 -19.76
N ASN A 3 -12.49 -19.99 -21.01
CA ASN A 3 -12.58 -18.65 -21.60
C ASN A 3 -13.88 -18.04 -21.05
N ASP A 4 -13.84 -17.53 -19.81
CA ASP A 4 -14.98 -16.79 -19.30
C ASP A 4 -14.98 -15.43 -19.99
N GLU A 5 -15.83 -15.31 -21.00
CA GLU A 5 -16.02 -14.06 -21.72
C GLU A 5 -16.85 -13.11 -20.86
N PHE A 6 -16.42 -11.86 -20.73
CA PHE A 6 -17.23 -10.82 -20.10
C PHE A 6 -18.42 -10.41 -20.99
N PRO A 7 -19.59 -10.04 -20.42
CA PRO A 7 -19.87 -10.01 -18.98
C PRO A 7 -20.16 -11.40 -18.39
N THR A 8 -19.88 -11.57 -17.11
CA THR A 8 -20.20 -12.77 -16.32
C THR A 8 -21.30 -12.50 -15.32
N ASP A 9 -21.91 -13.59 -14.77
CA ASP A 9 -22.91 -13.46 -13.70
C ASP A 9 -22.31 -13.05 -12.33
N GLN A 10 -20.97 -13.14 -12.20
CA GLN A 10 -20.26 -12.75 -11.00
C GLN A 10 -19.75 -11.31 -11.11
N PRO A 11 -19.86 -10.49 -10.05
CA PRO A 11 -19.30 -9.15 -10.03
C PRO A 11 -17.76 -9.20 -10.24
N ALA A 12 -17.25 -8.29 -11.04
CA ALA A 12 -15.82 -8.06 -11.16
C ALA A 12 -15.34 -7.03 -10.12
N VAL A 13 -14.18 -7.27 -9.53
CA VAL A 13 -13.52 -6.29 -8.67
C VAL A 13 -12.22 -5.89 -9.35
N VAL A 14 -12.08 -4.60 -9.61
CA VAL A 14 -10.85 -3.99 -10.14
C VAL A 14 -10.15 -3.32 -8.97
N THR A 15 -8.87 -3.64 -8.78
CA THR A 15 -8.04 -3.04 -7.74
C THR A 15 -6.75 -2.49 -8.33
N CYS A 16 -6.21 -1.46 -7.71
CA CYS A 16 -4.86 -0.97 -7.96
C CYS A 16 -4.03 -1.12 -6.70
N GLY A 17 -2.71 -1.23 -6.84
CA GLY A 17 -1.79 -1.21 -5.71
C GLY A 17 -1.97 0.09 -4.90
N LEU A 18 -1.91 -0.02 -3.58
CA LEU A 18 -2.10 1.10 -2.68
C LEU A 18 -0.85 1.99 -2.71
N PRO A 19 -0.99 3.31 -2.90
CA PRO A 19 0.13 4.22 -2.75
C PRO A 19 0.53 4.31 -1.28
N TYR A 20 1.82 4.37 -1.05
CA TYR A 20 2.36 4.53 0.29
C TYR A 20 2.12 5.96 0.78
N ALA A 21 1.50 6.13 1.96
CA ALA A 21 1.11 7.44 2.49
C ALA A 21 2.30 8.18 3.15
N ASN A 22 3.36 8.44 2.37
CA ASN A 22 4.60 9.05 2.84
C ASN A 22 5.25 10.02 1.84
N GLY A 23 4.53 10.45 0.80
CA GLY A 23 5.05 11.38 -0.19
C GLY A 23 4.08 11.64 -1.34
N ASP A 24 4.37 12.62 -2.16
CA ASP A 24 3.50 13.06 -3.25
C ASP A 24 3.27 11.98 -4.32
N LEU A 25 2.06 11.97 -4.88
CA LEU A 25 1.78 11.18 -6.08
C LEU A 25 2.55 11.74 -7.28
N HIS A 26 3.13 10.86 -8.06
CA HIS A 26 3.77 11.20 -9.33
C HIS A 26 3.09 10.51 -10.51
N VAL A 27 3.46 10.87 -11.74
CA VAL A 27 2.86 10.37 -12.97
C VAL A 27 2.88 8.84 -13.09
N GLY A 28 3.87 8.17 -12.48
CA GLY A 28 3.94 6.71 -12.44
C GLY A 28 2.80 6.09 -11.62
N HIS A 29 2.43 6.69 -10.50
CA HIS A 29 1.26 6.31 -9.73
C HIS A 29 -0.03 6.52 -10.54
N LEU A 30 -0.22 7.74 -11.07
CA LEU A 30 -1.42 8.10 -11.83
C LEU A 30 -1.69 7.17 -13.00
N ARG A 31 -0.64 6.72 -13.72
CA ARG A 31 -0.78 5.78 -14.82
C ARG A 31 -1.53 4.51 -14.40
N THR A 32 -1.15 3.90 -13.28
CA THR A 32 -1.76 2.67 -12.78
C THR A 32 -3.26 2.87 -12.48
N TYR A 33 -3.61 4.00 -11.88
CA TYR A 33 -5.00 4.30 -11.52
C TYR A 33 -5.86 4.69 -12.73
N VAL A 34 -5.29 5.38 -13.71
CA VAL A 34 -5.96 5.65 -15.00
C VAL A 34 -6.24 4.34 -15.75
N ASP A 35 -5.30 3.41 -15.78
CA ASP A 35 -5.50 2.09 -16.39
C ASP A 35 -6.61 1.31 -15.68
N GLY A 36 -6.65 1.32 -14.34
CA GLY A 36 -7.69 0.68 -13.53
C GLY A 36 -9.09 1.30 -13.75
N ASP A 37 -9.18 2.62 -13.79
CA ASP A 37 -10.42 3.34 -14.06
C ASP A 37 -10.94 3.06 -15.47
N ALA A 38 -10.06 3.11 -16.48
CA ALA A 38 -10.40 2.80 -17.87
C ALA A 38 -10.92 1.37 -18.04
N LEU A 39 -10.28 0.39 -17.37
CA LEU A 39 -10.73 -1.00 -17.34
C LEU A 39 -12.12 -1.11 -16.69
N SER A 40 -12.31 -0.50 -15.53
CA SER A 40 -13.56 -0.51 -14.79
C SER A 40 -14.71 0.07 -15.62
N ARG A 41 -14.49 1.24 -16.24
CA ARG A 41 -15.48 1.87 -17.16
C ARG A 41 -15.77 0.98 -18.36
N SER A 42 -14.76 0.32 -18.90
CA SER A 42 -14.92 -0.59 -20.06
C SER A 42 -15.77 -1.80 -19.71
N LEU A 43 -15.53 -2.42 -18.55
CA LEU A 43 -16.31 -3.55 -18.04
C LEU A 43 -17.76 -3.14 -17.79
N ARG A 44 -18.01 -2.02 -17.13
CA ARG A 44 -19.37 -1.49 -16.92
C ARG A 44 -20.10 -1.22 -18.24
N ARG A 45 -19.37 -0.70 -19.24
CA ARG A 45 -19.97 -0.39 -20.57
C ARG A 45 -20.47 -1.63 -21.31
N ILE A 46 -19.86 -2.79 -21.11
CA ILE A 46 -20.33 -4.06 -21.67
C ILE A 46 -21.35 -4.78 -20.80
N GLY A 47 -21.80 -4.15 -19.70
CA GLY A 47 -22.83 -4.68 -18.81
C GLY A 47 -22.27 -5.54 -17.65
N GLN A 48 -20.95 -5.60 -17.45
CA GLN A 48 -20.36 -6.29 -16.33
C GLN A 48 -20.56 -5.48 -15.05
N GLN A 49 -21.18 -6.07 -14.04
CA GLN A 49 -21.21 -5.48 -12.71
C GLN A 49 -19.77 -5.39 -12.18
N THR A 50 -19.33 -4.19 -11.85
CA THR A 50 -17.91 -3.94 -11.52
C THR A 50 -17.80 -2.98 -10.34
N ALA A 51 -16.96 -3.32 -9.37
CA ALA A 51 -16.48 -2.42 -8.33
C ALA A 51 -15.01 -2.05 -8.60
N PHE A 52 -14.69 -0.76 -8.54
CA PHE A 52 -13.32 -0.25 -8.62
C PHE A 52 -12.92 0.31 -7.26
N VAL A 53 -11.98 -0.35 -6.59
CA VAL A 53 -11.58 -0.03 -5.22
C VAL A 53 -10.07 0.08 -5.10
N SER A 54 -9.62 1.00 -4.25
CA SER A 54 -8.23 1.14 -3.85
C SER A 54 -8.17 1.83 -2.48
N GLY A 55 -6.98 2.23 -2.05
CA GLY A 55 -6.78 2.91 -0.78
C GLY A 55 -5.34 3.35 -0.61
N SER A 56 -5.03 3.98 0.52
CA SER A 56 -3.69 4.36 0.91
C SER A 56 -3.08 3.32 1.85
N ASP A 57 -1.80 3.01 1.65
CA ASP A 57 -1.03 2.19 2.58
C ASP A 57 -0.42 3.08 3.67
N MET A 58 -0.91 2.91 4.91
CA MET A 58 -0.71 3.86 6.01
C MET A 58 0.34 3.41 7.02
N HIS A 59 0.89 2.19 6.89
CA HIS A 59 1.73 1.60 7.91
C HIS A 59 3.19 1.42 7.46
N GLY A 60 4.07 1.29 8.42
CA GLY A 60 5.46 0.91 8.21
C GLY A 60 6.47 1.96 8.68
N THR A 61 7.71 1.54 8.83
CA THR A 61 8.82 2.36 9.35
C THR A 61 9.01 3.68 8.58
N PRO A 62 8.91 3.74 7.23
CA PRO A 62 9.07 5.01 6.52
C PRO A 62 8.05 6.08 6.91
N VAL A 63 6.81 5.69 7.21
CA VAL A 63 5.80 6.64 7.72
C VAL A 63 6.19 7.14 9.11
N ALA A 64 6.64 6.24 9.99
CA ALA A 64 7.05 6.61 11.34
C ALA A 64 8.27 7.54 11.35
N VAL A 65 9.29 7.25 10.51
CA VAL A 65 10.49 8.10 10.39
C VAL A 65 10.14 9.49 9.87
N ASN A 66 9.38 9.59 8.78
CA ASN A 66 9.01 10.88 8.21
C ASN A 66 8.11 11.69 9.17
N ALA A 67 7.20 11.03 9.88
CA ALA A 67 6.37 11.68 10.89
C ALA A 67 7.20 12.22 12.07
N ALA A 68 8.20 11.47 12.53
CA ALA A 68 9.12 11.91 13.57
C ALA A 68 9.95 13.13 13.13
N GLU A 69 10.44 13.16 11.88
CA GLU A 69 11.14 14.31 11.30
C GLU A 69 10.27 15.57 11.26
N GLU A 70 8.96 15.42 11.01
CA GLU A 70 7.99 16.51 11.01
C GLU A 70 7.42 16.83 12.40
N GLY A 71 7.68 15.98 13.39
CA GLY A 71 7.22 16.16 14.77
C GLY A 71 5.71 15.93 14.95
N VAL A 72 5.11 15.07 14.15
CA VAL A 72 3.69 14.70 14.19
C VAL A 72 3.51 13.20 14.47
N GLU A 73 2.30 12.80 14.85
CA GLU A 73 1.99 11.38 15.03
C GLU A 73 1.94 10.67 13.67
N PRO A 74 2.47 9.42 13.54
CA PRO A 74 2.49 8.68 12.28
C PRO A 74 1.12 8.52 11.61
N ARG A 75 0.07 8.34 12.42
CA ARG A 75 -1.29 8.24 11.91
C ARG A 75 -1.79 9.56 11.30
N GLU A 76 -1.50 10.68 11.93
CA GLU A 76 -1.87 12.01 11.45
C GLU A 76 -1.14 12.32 10.14
N PHE A 77 0.17 12.08 10.11
CA PHE A 77 1.01 12.22 8.92
C PHE A 77 0.45 11.44 7.71
N ALA A 78 0.14 10.15 7.90
CA ALA A 78 -0.37 9.32 6.82
C ALA A 78 -1.80 9.68 6.38
N LEU A 79 -2.66 10.14 7.30
CA LEU A 79 -4.00 10.62 6.96
C LEU A 79 -3.97 11.87 6.09
N ASP A 80 -3.05 12.81 6.30
CA ASP A 80 -2.91 14.00 5.47
C ASP A 80 -2.57 13.62 4.02
N PHE A 81 -1.69 12.64 3.82
CA PHE A 81 -1.41 12.10 2.48
C PHE A 81 -2.62 11.37 1.89
N HIS A 82 -3.33 10.57 2.69
CA HIS A 82 -4.54 9.90 2.24
C HIS A 82 -5.59 10.89 1.73
N GLU A 83 -5.86 11.97 2.46
CA GLU A 83 -6.79 13.02 2.06
C GLU A 83 -6.31 13.71 0.77
N THR A 84 -5.03 14.05 0.69
CA THR A 84 -4.42 14.62 -0.52
C THR A 84 -4.59 13.73 -1.75
N TYR A 85 -4.41 12.40 -1.59
CA TYR A 85 -4.60 11.47 -2.69
C TYR A 85 -6.06 11.37 -3.11
N ALA A 86 -6.99 11.27 -2.13
CA ALA A 86 -8.42 11.23 -2.38
C ALA A 86 -8.92 12.47 -3.14
N GLU A 87 -8.34 13.65 -2.86
CA GLU A 87 -8.64 14.90 -3.57
C GLU A 87 -7.98 14.99 -4.96
N THR A 88 -6.85 14.31 -5.14
CA THR A 88 -6.07 14.36 -6.38
C THR A 88 -6.68 13.48 -7.48
N PHE A 89 -7.10 12.28 -7.18
CA PHE A 89 -7.59 11.32 -8.18
C PHE A 89 -8.74 11.85 -9.04
N PRO A 90 -9.77 12.51 -8.50
CA PRO A 90 -10.85 13.10 -9.32
C PRO A 90 -10.38 14.15 -10.32
N GLN A 91 -9.26 14.86 -10.06
CA GLN A 91 -8.69 15.84 -10.97
C GLN A 91 -8.16 15.20 -12.27
N PHE A 92 -7.88 13.89 -12.23
CA PHE A 92 -7.48 13.08 -13.37
C PHE A 92 -8.62 12.19 -13.90
N ASN A 93 -9.87 12.48 -13.53
CA ASN A 93 -11.08 11.71 -13.86
C ASN A 93 -11.01 10.24 -13.39
N ILE A 94 -10.26 9.95 -12.34
CA ILE A 94 -10.22 8.64 -11.70
C ILE A 94 -11.30 8.62 -10.63
N GLU A 95 -12.27 7.68 -10.76
CA GLU A 95 -13.41 7.57 -9.87
C GLU A 95 -13.49 6.17 -9.27
N PHE A 96 -13.10 6.03 -8.01
CA PHE A 96 -13.26 4.80 -7.25
C PHE A 96 -14.70 4.68 -6.73
N ASP A 97 -15.22 3.45 -6.62
CA ASP A 97 -16.42 3.19 -5.83
C ASP A 97 -16.13 3.31 -4.33
N ASN A 98 -14.90 2.95 -3.94
CA ASN A 98 -14.38 3.21 -2.60
C ASN A 98 -12.86 3.45 -2.66
N TYR A 99 -12.40 4.53 -2.05
CA TYR A 99 -11.00 4.81 -1.78
C TYR A 99 -10.80 4.88 -0.27
N GLY A 100 -10.33 3.77 0.32
CA GLY A 100 -10.13 3.61 1.75
C GLY A 100 -8.66 3.77 2.17
N HIS A 101 -8.33 3.23 3.32
CA HIS A 101 -6.95 3.17 3.82
C HIS A 101 -6.73 1.95 4.71
N THR A 102 -5.46 1.53 4.87
CA THR A 102 -5.13 0.31 5.62
C THR A 102 -5.29 0.43 7.14
N ASP A 103 -5.46 1.64 7.66
CA ASP A 103 -5.76 1.92 9.09
C ASP A 103 -7.29 2.02 9.37
N ASP A 104 -8.12 1.57 8.45
CA ASP A 104 -9.57 1.45 8.66
C ASP A 104 -9.89 0.30 9.62
N GLU A 105 -10.86 0.50 10.50
CA GLU A 105 -11.24 -0.47 11.53
C GLU A 105 -11.56 -1.85 10.94
N THR A 106 -12.29 -1.88 9.82
CA THR A 106 -12.66 -3.13 9.14
C THR A 106 -11.43 -3.86 8.62
N ASN A 107 -10.44 -3.14 8.03
CA ASN A 107 -9.20 -3.74 7.57
C ASN A 107 -8.38 -4.30 8.72
N VAL A 108 -8.30 -3.58 9.85
CA VAL A 108 -7.59 -4.02 11.06
C VAL A 108 -8.24 -5.29 11.62
N GLU A 109 -9.56 -5.32 11.76
CA GLU A 109 -10.29 -6.48 12.27
C GLU A 109 -10.09 -7.71 11.39
N LEU A 110 -10.28 -7.57 10.06
CA LEU A 110 -10.12 -8.67 9.10
C LEU A 110 -8.68 -9.18 9.06
N THR A 111 -7.69 -8.28 9.07
CA THR A 111 -6.28 -8.67 9.09
C THR A 111 -5.95 -9.51 10.33
N GLN A 112 -6.42 -9.08 11.50
CA GLN A 112 -6.24 -9.83 12.74
C GLN A 112 -6.95 -11.19 12.71
N GLU A 113 -8.15 -11.27 12.13
CA GLU A 113 -8.89 -12.51 11.95
C GLU A 113 -8.13 -13.49 11.04
N PHE A 114 -7.61 -13.04 9.90
CA PHE A 114 -6.80 -13.86 9.01
C PHE A 114 -5.54 -14.38 9.70
N VAL A 115 -4.80 -13.54 10.41
CA VAL A 115 -3.58 -13.96 11.13
C VAL A 115 -3.91 -14.98 12.21
N ARG A 116 -4.98 -14.78 13.01
CA ARG A 116 -5.42 -15.77 14.00
C ARG A 116 -5.75 -17.12 13.34
N SER A 117 -6.52 -17.09 12.23
CA SER A 117 -6.86 -18.28 11.49
C SER A 117 -5.61 -19.02 10.95
N TRP A 118 -4.61 -18.32 10.48
CA TRP A 118 -3.36 -18.91 10.01
C TRP A 118 -2.58 -19.56 11.15
N VAL A 119 -2.52 -18.94 12.32
CA VAL A 119 -1.86 -19.50 13.51
C VAL A 119 -2.60 -20.76 13.97
N GLU A 120 -3.93 -20.71 14.06
CA GLU A 120 -4.77 -21.84 14.47
C GLU A 120 -4.68 -23.06 13.55
N ASN A 121 -4.36 -22.83 12.26
CA ASN A 121 -4.24 -23.89 11.26
C ASN A 121 -2.77 -24.27 10.93
N ASP A 122 -1.81 -23.90 11.78
CA ASP A 122 -0.38 -24.21 11.63
C ASP A 122 0.25 -23.72 10.31
N HIS A 123 -0.25 -22.59 9.77
CA HIS A 123 0.30 -21.95 8.55
C HIS A 123 1.39 -20.94 8.86
N VAL A 124 1.67 -20.66 10.12
CA VAL A 124 2.65 -19.66 10.57
C VAL A 124 3.68 -20.34 11.47
N HIS A 125 4.94 -19.95 11.32
CA HIS A 125 6.01 -20.36 12.22
C HIS A 125 6.84 -19.14 12.64
N GLU A 126 7.37 -19.19 13.83
CA GLU A 126 8.28 -18.17 14.36
C GLU A 126 9.72 -18.47 13.93
N LYS A 127 10.46 -17.42 13.59
CA LYS A 127 11.88 -17.52 13.23
C LYS A 127 12.60 -16.27 13.74
N GLU A 128 13.75 -16.47 14.35
CA GLU A 128 14.66 -15.36 14.68
C GLU A 128 15.32 -14.82 13.40
N ILE A 129 15.31 -13.50 13.26
CA ILE A 129 15.99 -12.79 12.17
C ILE A 129 16.87 -11.69 12.76
N GLU A 130 17.97 -11.38 12.09
CA GLU A 130 18.77 -10.21 12.40
C GLU A 130 18.25 -9.01 11.61
N VAL A 131 18.03 -7.90 12.28
CA VAL A 131 17.58 -6.64 11.68
C VAL A 131 18.50 -5.50 12.15
N ALA A 132 18.71 -4.51 11.28
CA ALA A 132 19.31 -3.26 11.71
C ALA A 132 18.35 -2.55 12.69
N TRP A 133 18.89 -1.95 13.74
CA TRP A 133 18.13 -1.33 14.79
C TRP A 133 18.59 0.08 15.05
N ASP A 134 17.67 1.04 14.99
CA ASP A 134 17.93 2.40 15.43
C ASP A 134 17.87 2.45 16.94
N THR A 135 19.00 2.80 17.58
CA THR A 135 19.10 2.87 19.05
C THR A 135 18.65 4.21 19.61
N GLU A 136 18.47 5.24 18.78
CA GLU A 136 17.97 6.54 19.18
C GLU A 136 16.45 6.57 19.23
N GLU A 137 15.81 6.02 18.18
CA GLU A 137 14.35 5.95 18.05
C GLU A 137 13.76 4.60 18.53
N ASP A 138 14.62 3.66 18.95
CA ASP A 138 14.24 2.33 19.46
C ASP A 138 13.32 1.54 18.50
N GLN A 139 13.67 1.49 17.22
CA GLN A 139 12.89 0.83 16.17
C GLN A 139 13.75 0.07 15.13
N PRO A 140 13.18 -0.94 14.44
CA PRO A 140 13.87 -1.60 13.34
C PRO A 140 13.99 -0.66 12.13
N LEU A 141 15.16 -0.68 11.48
CA LEU A 141 15.41 0.08 10.25
C LEU A 141 15.25 -0.84 9.02
N PRO A 142 14.43 -0.45 8.04
CA PRO A 142 14.48 -1.04 6.70
C PRO A 142 15.86 -0.84 6.06
N ASP A 143 16.30 -1.80 5.22
CA ASP A 143 17.62 -1.82 4.61
C ASP A 143 17.96 -0.50 3.90
N ARG A 144 17.02 0.16 3.25
CA ARG A 144 17.20 1.45 2.58
C ARG A 144 17.59 2.62 3.49
N TYR A 145 17.40 2.51 4.81
CA TYR A 145 17.85 3.50 5.80
C TYR A 145 19.17 3.14 6.45
N VAL A 146 19.71 1.95 6.14
CA VAL A 146 21.03 1.53 6.58
C VAL A 146 22.05 2.04 5.56
N GLU A 147 22.92 2.95 5.98
CA GLU A 147 24.01 3.45 5.16
C GLU A 147 25.33 2.81 5.59
N GLY A 148 26.15 2.48 4.62
CA GLY A 148 27.44 1.86 4.90
C GLY A 148 28.35 1.83 3.69
N THR A 149 29.54 1.25 3.89
CA THR A 149 30.50 1.07 2.81
C THR A 149 30.28 -0.28 2.14
N CYS A 150 30.05 -0.28 0.84
CA CYS A 150 29.91 -1.51 0.06
C CYS A 150 31.15 -2.41 0.23
N PRO A 151 31.00 -3.67 0.67
CA PRO A 151 32.16 -4.57 0.89
C PRO A 151 32.84 -4.99 -0.41
N TYR A 152 32.25 -4.76 -1.57
CA TYR A 152 32.77 -5.16 -2.87
C TYR A 152 33.55 -4.03 -3.57
N CYS A 153 33.03 -2.78 -3.54
CA CYS A 153 33.64 -1.66 -4.25
C CYS A 153 34.20 -0.56 -3.32
N GLY A 154 33.83 -0.54 -2.03
CA GLY A 154 34.27 0.44 -1.05
C GLY A 154 33.58 1.80 -1.15
N GLU A 155 32.55 1.95 -1.99
CA GLU A 155 31.74 3.16 -2.08
C GLU A 155 30.65 3.19 -1.00
N GLN A 156 30.16 4.38 -0.68
CA GLN A 156 29.00 4.53 0.21
C GLN A 156 27.75 4.06 -0.56
N ALA A 157 26.98 3.18 0.06
CA ALA A 157 25.77 2.61 -0.51
C ALA A 157 24.69 2.44 0.58
N ARG A 158 23.46 2.33 0.18
CA ARG A 158 22.35 1.92 1.05
C ARG A 158 22.23 0.40 1.07
N GLY A 159 21.59 -0.14 2.09
CA GLY A 159 21.50 -1.59 2.30
C GLY A 159 20.68 -2.34 1.24
N ASP A 160 19.93 -1.63 0.41
CA ASP A 160 19.11 -2.17 -0.68
C ASP A 160 19.73 -1.96 -2.10
N GLU A 161 20.99 -1.46 -2.20
CA GLU A 161 21.72 -1.21 -3.46
C GLU A 161 22.76 -2.29 -3.81
#